data_c9e21662e06ea20ab9ef034f765e5a10
#
_entry.id   c9e21662e06ea20ab9ef034f765e5a10
#
_cell.length_a   1.000
_cell.length_b   1.000
_cell.length_c   1.000
_cell.angle_alpha   90.00
_cell.angle_beta   90.00
_cell.angle_gamma   90.00
#
_symmetry.space_group_name_H-M   'P 1'
#
loop_
_entity.id
_entity.type
_entity.pdbx_description
1 polymer ?
#
loop_
_entity_poly.entity_id
_entity_poly.type
_entity_poly.pdbx_seq_one_letter_code
_entity_poly.pdbx_strand_id
1 'polypeptide(L)'
;MILEQLNMLDSISDRESYTYRITHYLLENRHSIIEYKVNDILEDLDISKSTLRRYSIDLGYKNFTVVQYQLYYELSTRPLYRSCQYDEALWDKIKDKKRIIVLGDESSLAPLLVYKQIFRDTKIPIDFQLYQSLPMKQLIQLNVTSDDIVFFVSLFHSNLGFELGYLDEYITLMDSLEQRNIEHIYIGKVAKKKELNENYIEIDERCIADRIHHLCMIFENVYGILDNVQM
;
A
#
# COMPACT_ATOMS: atom_id res chain seq x y z
N MET A 1 -18.53 -4.02 9.05
CA MET A 1 -17.17 -4.66 8.93
C MET A 1 -16.90 -5.45 10.20
N ILE A 2 -16.11 -6.55 10.13
CA ILE A 2 -15.93 -7.44 11.30
C ILE A 2 -15.25 -6.72 12.47
N LEU A 3 -14.28 -5.87 12.22
CA LEU A 3 -13.57 -5.15 13.29
C LEU A 3 -14.48 -4.19 14.07
N GLU A 4 -15.44 -3.57 13.40
CA GLU A 4 -16.46 -2.74 14.08
C GLU A 4 -17.41 -3.60 14.93
N GLN A 5 -17.83 -4.77 14.39
CA GLN A 5 -18.63 -5.72 15.16
C GLN A 5 -17.88 -6.21 16.40
N LEU A 6 -16.59 -6.54 16.28
CA LEU A 6 -15.76 -6.96 17.40
C LEU A 6 -15.60 -5.83 18.43
N ASN A 7 -15.29 -4.61 18.01
CA ASN A 7 -15.18 -3.47 18.94
C ASN A 7 -16.51 -3.18 19.68
N MET A 8 -17.63 -3.28 18.96
CA MET A 8 -18.95 -3.14 19.57
C MET A 8 -19.21 -4.26 20.58
N LEU A 9 -18.96 -5.52 20.23
CA LEU A 9 -19.15 -6.65 21.13
C LEU A 9 -18.25 -6.57 22.36
N ASP A 10 -16.99 -6.15 22.23
CA ASP A 10 -16.07 -5.95 23.36
C ASP A 10 -16.60 -4.90 24.34
N SER A 11 -17.27 -3.87 23.83
CA SER A 11 -17.79 -2.76 24.64
C SER A 11 -19.10 -3.09 25.39
N ILE A 12 -19.94 -3.97 24.84
CA ILE A 12 -21.30 -4.25 25.36
C ILE A 12 -21.43 -5.62 26.03
N SER A 13 -20.51 -6.56 25.78
CA SER A 13 -20.62 -7.92 26.31
C SER A 13 -20.19 -7.98 27.77
N ASP A 14 -20.88 -8.85 28.53
CA ASP A 14 -20.46 -9.18 29.89
C ASP A 14 -19.07 -9.83 29.87
N ARG A 15 -18.17 -9.34 30.71
CA ARG A 15 -16.76 -9.76 30.78
C ARG A 15 -16.57 -11.25 31.12
N GLU A 16 -17.54 -11.87 31.78
CA GLU A 16 -17.50 -13.29 32.09
C GLU A 16 -18.07 -14.17 30.97
N SER A 17 -18.70 -13.57 29.95
CA SER A 17 -19.26 -14.29 28.82
C SER A 17 -18.19 -14.86 27.89
N TYR A 18 -18.49 -16.00 27.27
CA TYR A 18 -17.62 -16.53 26.20
C TYR A 18 -17.52 -15.57 25.01
N THR A 19 -18.56 -14.78 24.74
CA THR A 19 -18.59 -13.79 23.67
C THR A 19 -17.51 -12.73 23.91
N TYR A 20 -17.46 -12.16 25.12
CA TYR A 20 -16.42 -11.20 25.48
C TYR A 20 -15.03 -11.82 25.37
N ARG A 21 -14.81 -13.00 25.96
CA ARG A 21 -13.50 -13.66 25.98
C ARG A 21 -12.97 -13.92 24.57
N ILE A 22 -13.81 -14.44 23.65
CA ILE A 22 -13.41 -14.69 22.27
C ILE A 22 -13.17 -13.36 21.53
N THR A 23 -14.05 -12.37 21.69
CA THR A 23 -13.92 -11.07 21.06
C THR A 23 -12.66 -10.36 21.49
N HIS A 24 -12.40 -10.31 22.78
CA HIS A 24 -11.20 -9.69 23.36
C HIS A 24 -9.92 -10.36 22.88
N TYR A 25 -9.88 -11.69 22.87
CA TYR A 25 -8.76 -12.48 22.33
C TYR A 25 -8.50 -12.16 20.86
N LEU A 26 -9.55 -12.08 20.04
CA LEU A 26 -9.44 -11.70 18.62
C LEU A 26 -8.87 -10.29 18.44
N LEU A 27 -9.28 -9.33 19.26
CA LEU A 27 -8.82 -7.95 19.21
C LEU A 27 -7.36 -7.82 19.67
N GLU A 28 -6.98 -8.51 20.74
CA GLU A 28 -5.60 -8.50 21.24
C GLU A 28 -4.63 -9.14 20.23
N ASN A 29 -5.03 -10.25 19.61
CA ASN A 29 -4.19 -11.01 18.69
C ASN A 29 -4.47 -10.67 17.21
N ARG A 30 -5.18 -9.60 16.91
CA ARG A 30 -5.71 -9.27 15.59
C ARG A 30 -4.70 -9.30 14.45
N HIS A 31 -3.43 -8.97 14.72
CA HIS A 31 -2.39 -8.92 13.69
C HIS A 31 -1.75 -10.28 13.39
N SER A 32 -1.82 -11.21 14.33
CA SER A 32 -1.23 -12.55 14.24
C SER A 32 -2.28 -13.67 14.19
N ILE A 33 -3.55 -13.36 14.35
CA ILE A 33 -4.64 -14.35 14.50
C ILE A 33 -4.74 -15.35 13.35
N ILE A 34 -4.31 -14.97 12.15
CA ILE A 34 -4.30 -15.85 10.98
C ILE A 34 -3.30 -17.01 11.11
N GLU A 35 -2.26 -16.83 11.93
CA GLU A 35 -1.22 -17.82 12.17
C GLU A 35 -1.62 -18.85 13.22
N TYR A 36 -2.63 -18.54 14.06
CA TYR A 36 -3.07 -19.44 15.13
C TYR A 36 -3.96 -20.55 14.58
N LYS A 37 -3.67 -21.77 15.00
CA LYS A 37 -4.55 -22.91 14.75
C LYS A 37 -5.79 -22.81 15.65
N VAL A 38 -6.93 -23.23 15.12
CA VAL A 38 -8.19 -23.23 15.88
C VAL A 38 -8.07 -24.00 17.20
N ASN A 39 -7.31 -25.09 17.23
CA ASN A 39 -7.12 -25.89 18.45
C ASN A 39 -6.35 -25.12 19.54
N ASP A 40 -5.34 -24.36 19.17
CA ASP A 40 -4.54 -23.55 20.10
C ASP A 40 -5.46 -22.49 20.76
N ILE A 41 -6.33 -21.87 19.97
CA ILE A 41 -7.32 -20.89 20.48
C ILE A 41 -8.34 -21.51 21.43
N LEU A 42 -8.76 -22.77 21.16
CA LEU A 42 -9.67 -23.49 22.04
C LEU A 42 -9.02 -23.78 23.40
N GLU A 43 -7.73 -24.13 23.40
CA GLU A 43 -6.93 -24.38 24.61
C GLU A 43 -6.70 -23.08 25.38
N ASP A 44 -6.26 -22.01 24.71
CA ASP A 44 -5.99 -20.70 25.35
C ASP A 44 -7.24 -20.11 26.03
N LEU A 45 -8.39 -20.27 25.40
CA LEU A 45 -9.65 -19.75 25.91
C LEU A 45 -10.42 -20.73 26.82
N ASP A 46 -9.96 -21.97 26.95
CA ASP A 46 -10.69 -23.04 27.64
C ASP A 46 -12.17 -23.10 27.22
N ILE A 47 -12.42 -23.21 25.92
CA ILE A 47 -13.76 -23.29 25.33
C ILE A 47 -13.90 -24.48 24.39
N SER A 48 -15.14 -24.93 24.23
CA SER A 48 -15.43 -26.02 23.30
C SER A 48 -15.46 -25.56 21.83
N LYS A 49 -15.19 -26.48 20.93
CA LYS A 49 -15.32 -26.25 19.48
C LYS A 49 -16.75 -25.82 19.09
N SER A 50 -17.76 -26.31 19.77
CA SER A 50 -19.16 -25.91 19.57
C SER A 50 -19.42 -24.46 19.97
N THR A 51 -18.81 -23.99 21.06
CA THR A 51 -18.87 -22.60 21.53
C THR A 51 -18.27 -21.66 20.49
N LEU A 52 -17.07 -21.99 20.00
CA LEU A 52 -16.38 -21.18 18.98
C LEU A 52 -17.14 -21.16 17.65
N ARG A 53 -17.74 -22.31 17.26
CA ARG A 53 -18.59 -22.36 16.06
C ARG A 53 -19.86 -21.50 16.22
N ARG A 54 -20.52 -21.55 17.37
CA ARG A 54 -21.69 -20.73 17.66
C ARG A 54 -21.36 -19.26 17.58
N TYR A 55 -20.29 -18.84 18.24
CA TYR A 55 -19.78 -17.48 18.15
C TYR A 55 -19.58 -17.01 16.70
N SER A 56 -18.99 -17.86 15.86
CA SER A 56 -18.77 -17.52 14.44
C SER A 56 -20.08 -17.34 13.67
N ILE A 57 -21.10 -18.19 13.96
CA ILE A 57 -22.43 -18.10 13.36
C ILE A 57 -23.14 -16.83 13.83
N ASP A 58 -23.06 -16.49 15.10
CA ASP A 58 -23.64 -15.29 15.69
C ASP A 58 -23.05 -14.00 15.08
N LEU A 59 -21.77 -14.04 14.67
CA LEU A 59 -21.12 -13.00 13.87
C LEU A 59 -21.53 -12.99 12.38
N GLY A 60 -22.30 -14.00 11.92
CA GLY A 60 -22.71 -14.13 10.51
C GLY A 60 -21.74 -14.91 9.63
N TYR A 61 -20.77 -15.63 10.20
CA TYR A 61 -19.77 -16.40 9.46
C TYR A 61 -19.98 -17.91 9.58
N LYS A 62 -19.63 -18.66 8.53
CA LYS A 62 -19.80 -20.12 8.47
C LYS A 62 -19.00 -20.88 9.54
N ASN A 63 -17.81 -20.42 9.86
CA ASN A 63 -16.91 -21.02 10.85
C ASN A 63 -15.84 -20.00 11.28
N PHE A 64 -15.06 -20.35 12.30
CA PHE A 64 -14.05 -19.46 12.89
C PHE A 64 -12.89 -19.16 11.96
N THR A 65 -12.49 -20.08 11.13
CA THR A 65 -11.44 -19.83 10.13
C THR A 65 -11.83 -18.71 9.17
N VAL A 66 -13.12 -18.62 8.80
CA VAL A 66 -13.61 -17.50 7.98
C VAL A 66 -13.56 -16.18 8.77
N VAL A 67 -13.83 -16.20 10.08
CA VAL A 67 -13.66 -15.01 10.96
C VAL A 67 -12.21 -14.55 10.97
N GLN A 68 -11.25 -15.49 11.16
CA GLN A 68 -9.81 -15.19 11.11
C GLN A 68 -9.39 -14.53 9.78
N TYR A 69 -9.80 -15.16 8.65
CA TYR A 69 -9.50 -14.62 7.32
C TYR A 69 -10.15 -13.26 7.06
N GLN A 70 -11.39 -13.07 7.50
CA GLN A 70 -12.08 -11.81 7.31
C GLN A 70 -11.45 -10.69 8.15
N LEU A 71 -11.05 -10.99 9.39
CA LEU A 71 -10.34 -10.03 10.24
C LEU A 71 -8.97 -9.69 9.65
N TYR A 72 -8.22 -10.69 9.22
CA TYR A 72 -6.95 -10.48 8.53
C TYR A 72 -7.13 -9.64 7.26
N TYR A 73 -8.13 -9.97 6.43
CA TYR A 73 -8.44 -9.23 5.22
C TYR A 73 -8.78 -7.78 5.51
N GLU A 74 -9.66 -7.50 6.49
CA GLU A 74 -9.99 -6.13 6.86
C GLU A 74 -8.80 -5.34 7.41
N LEU A 75 -7.91 -5.98 8.15
CA LEU A 75 -6.70 -5.34 8.67
C LEU A 75 -5.65 -5.13 7.59
N SER A 76 -5.60 -6.03 6.60
CA SER A 76 -4.68 -5.93 5.47
C SER A 76 -5.17 -4.96 4.39
N THR A 77 -6.51 -4.84 4.24
CA THR A 77 -7.14 -3.96 3.24
C THR A 77 -7.63 -2.65 3.82
N ARG A 78 -7.71 -2.53 5.16
CA ARG A 78 -7.79 -1.19 5.70
C ARG A 78 -6.52 -0.49 5.29
N PRO A 79 -6.61 0.62 4.56
CA PRO A 79 -5.50 1.53 4.57
C PRO A 79 -5.17 1.66 6.05
N LEU A 80 -3.96 1.29 6.41
CA LEU A 80 -3.45 1.60 7.72
C LEU A 80 -3.60 3.12 7.81
N TYR A 81 -4.73 3.58 8.38
CA TYR A 81 -4.77 4.84 9.09
C TYR A 81 -3.91 4.68 10.36
N ARG A 82 -2.72 4.14 10.21
CA ARG A 82 -1.59 4.65 10.91
C ARG A 82 -1.63 6.08 10.44
N SER A 83 -1.88 6.99 11.39
CA SER A 83 -1.58 8.40 11.20
C SER A 83 -0.48 8.44 10.17
N CYS A 84 -0.79 8.83 8.92
CA CYS A 84 0.23 8.92 7.91
C CYS A 84 1.24 9.81 8.59
N GLN A 85 2.29 9.24 9.17
CA GLN A 85 3.49 10.00 9.39
C GLN A 85 3.82 10.39 7.98
N TYR A 86 3.42 11.60 7.64
CA TYR A 86 3.80 12.21 6.38
C TYR A 86 5.27 11.93 6.27
N ASP A 87 5.67 11.21 5.23
CA ASP A 87 7.07 11.12 4.94
C ASP A 87 7.47 12.55 4.63
N GLU A 88 8.01 13.25 5.65
CA GLU A 88 8.41 14.66 5.54
C GLU A 88 9.34 14.85 4.35
N ALA A 89 10.17 13.85 4.06
CA ALA A 89 11.06 13.86 2.91
C ALA A 89 10.29 13.83 1.58
N LEU A 90 9.22 13.05 1.50
CA LEU A 90 8.36 13.01 0.31
C LEU A 90 7.56 14.31 0.18
N TRP A 91 7.04 14.85 1.30
CA TRP A 91 6.37 16.15 1.33
C TRP A 91 7.26 17.26 0.79
N ASP A 92 8.49 17.37 1.29
CA ASP A 92 9.45 18.39 0.88
C ASP A 92 9.76 18.33 -0.62
N LYS A 93 9.73 17.14 -1.22
CA LYS A 93 9.92 16.96 -2.66
C LYS A 93 8.70 17.35 -3.51
N ILE A 94 7.48 17.24 -2.97
CA ILE A 94 6.22 17.41 -3.73
C ILE A 94 5.63 18.81 -3.58
N LYS A 95 5.72 19.43 -2.40
CA LYS A 95 4.96 20.63 -2.00
C LYS A 95 5.06 21.82 -2.96
N ASP A 96 6.20 21.98 -3.60
CA ASP A 96 6.50 23.14 -4.47
C ASP A 96 6.39 22.77 -5.96
N LYS A 97 5.92 21.55 -6.29
CA LYS A 97 5.84 21.07 -7.66
C LYS A 97 4.52 21.50 -8.32
N LYS A 98 4.58 21.72 -9.62
CA LYS A 98 3.40 22.05 -10.44
C LYS A 98 2.68 20.83 -10.98
N ARG A 99 3.40 19.70 -11.13
CA ARG A 99 2.85 18.47 -11.68
C ARG A 99 3.61 17.24 -11.19
N ILE A 100 2.90 16.14 -10.97
CA ILE A 100 3.46 14.82 -10.69
C ILE A 100 3.27 13.96 -11.96
N ILE A 101 4.34 13.39 -12.46
CA ILE A 101 4.32 12.49 -13.61
C ILE A 101 4.65 11.09 -13.10
N VAL A 102 3.76 10.13 -13.32
CA VAL A 102 3.93 8.74 -12.91
C VAL A 102 4.17 7.90 -14.14
N LEU A 103 5.39 7.40 -14.30
CA LEU A 103 5.78 6.49 -15.38
C LEU A 103 5.84 5.06 -14.87
N GLY A 104 5.34 4.11 -15.62
CA GLY A 104 5.42 2.70 -15.30
C GLY A 104 4.89 1.81 -16.41
N ASP A 105 5.19 0.52 -16.33
CA ASP A 105 4.56 -0.47 -17.19
C ASP A 105 3.06 -0.65 -16.84
N GLU A 106 2.30 -1.25 -17.77
CA GLU A 106 0.86 -1.42 -17.60
C GLU A 106 0.50 -2.18 -16.32
N SER A 107 1.25 -3.21 -15.99
CA SER A 107 1.00 -4.04 -14.80
C SER A 107 1.26 -3.25 -13.50
N SER A 108 2.30 -2.44 -13.48
CA SER A 108 2.66 -1.61 -12.32
C SER A 108 1.69 -0.44 -12.11
N LEU A 109 1.17 0.15 -13.19
CA LEU A 109 0.25 1.28 -13.11
C LEU A 109 -1.22 0.87 -12.99
N ALA A 110 -1.61 -0.35 -13.40
CA ALA A 110 -2.99 -0.80 -13.34
C ALA A 110 -3.66 -0.59 -11.96
N PRO A 111 -3.03 -0.90 -10.82
CA PRO A 111 -3.60 -0.63 -9.50
C PRO A 111 -3.85 0.85 -9.24
N LEU A 112 -3.06 1.74 -9.84
CA LEU A 112 -3.13 3.18 -9.64
C LEU A 112 -4.19 3.88 -10.49
N LEU A 113 -4.70 3.22 -11.52
CA LEU A 113 -5.72 3.83 -12.40
C LEU A 113 -7.02 4.18 -11.66
N VAL A 114 -7.30 3.47 -10.56
CA VAL A 114 -8.44 3.77 -9.67
C VAL A 114 -8.28 5.15 -9.04
N TYR A 115 -7.05 5.55 -8.74
CA TYR A 115 -6.74 6.86 -8.14
C TYR A 115 -6.80 8.01 -9.13
N LYS A 116 -6.80 7.75 -10.44
CA LYS A 116 -6.81 8.80 -11.46
C LYS A 116 -8.00 9.77 -11.32
N GLN A 117 -9.14 9.29 -10.86
CA GLN A 117 -10.30 10.14 -10.59
C GLN A 117 -10.15 10.93 -9.29
N ILE A 118 -9.58 10.29 -8.25
CA ILE A 118 -9.37 10.89 -6.94
C ILE A 118 -8.40 12.07 -7.06
N PHE A 119 -7.32 11.92 -7.83
CA PHE A 119 -6.34 12.97 -8.07
C PHE A 119 -6.79 14.08 -9.03
N ARG A 120 -7.96 13.94 -9.65
CA ARG A 120 -8.47 14.97 -10.61
C ARG A 120 -8.76 16.29 -9.94
N ASP A 121 -9.15 16.27 -8.67
CA ASP A 121 -9.56 17.45 -7.92
C ASP A 121 -8.43 18.03 -7.04
N THR A 122 -7.22 17.48 -7.13
CA THR A 122 -6.04 18.00 -6.43
C THR A 122 -5.46 19.24 -7.14
N LYS A 123 -4.84 20.14 -6.36
CA LYS A 123 -4.20 21.35 -6.93
C LYS A 123 -3.01 21.04 -7.82
N ILE A 124 -2.30 19.95 -7.53
CA ILE A 124 -1.17 19.49 -8.32
C ILE A 124 -1.68 18.34 -9.19
N PRO A 125 -1.74 18.50 -10.53
CA PRO A 125 -2.18 17.45 -11.41
C PRO A 125 -1.23 16.26 -11.42
N ILE A 126 -1.79 15.05 -11.47
CA ILE A 126 -1.04 13.80 -11.60
C ILE A 126 -1.30 13.20 -12.97
N ASP A 127 -0.24 13.05 -13.75
CA ASP A 127 -0.24 12.42 -15.06
C ASP A 127 0.29 10.99 -14.98
N PHE A 128 -0.58 9.99 -15.15
CA PHE A 128 -0.19 8.59 -15.28
C PHE A 128 0.12 8.27 -16.74
N GLN A 129 1.36 7.91 -17.02
CA GLN A 129 1.84 7.58 -18.36
C GLN A 129 2.32 6.14 -18.43
N LEU A 130 1.71 5.37 -19.33
CA LEU A 130 2.14 4.01 -19.61
C LEU A 130 3.49 4.01 -20.32
N TYR A 131 4.35 3.16 -19.85
CA TYR A 131 5.67 2.94 -20.38
C TYR A 131 5.60 2.09 -21.66
N GLN A 132 5.47 2.72 -22.81
CA GLN A 132 5.44 2.05 -24.12
C GLN A 132 6.69 2.30 -24.97
N SER A 133 7.57 3.19 -24.55
CA SER A 133 8.80 3.58 -25.24
C SER A 133 9.85 3.96 -24.22
N LEU A 134 11.08 4.24 -24.65
CA LEU A 134 12.14 4.71 -23.75
C LEU A 134 11.66 5.88 -22.89
N PRO A 135 11.74 5.79 -21.54
CA PRO A 135 11.19 6.80 -20.62
C PRO A 135 11.63 8.21 -20.93
N MET A 136 12.88 8.37 -21.37
CA MET A 136 13.43 9.66 -21.77
C MET A 136 12.67 10.31 -22.92
N LYS A 137 12.25 9.53 -23.93
CA LYS A 137 11.45 10.06 -25.04
C LYS A 137 10.09 10.54 -24.57
N GLN A 138 9.47 9.82 -23.63
CA GLN A 138 8.19 10.23 -23.03
C GLN A 138 8.36 11.52 -22.23
N LEU A 139 9.39 11.64 -21.41
CA LEU A 139 9.64 12.86 -20.65
C LEU A 139 9.89 14.07 -21.54
N ILE A 140 10.58 13.88 -22.66
CA ILE A 140 10.78 14.94 -23.67
C ILE A 140 9.43 15.33 -24.31
N GLN A 141 8.60 14.35 -24.67
CA GLN A 141 7.27 14.59 -25.25
C GLN A 141 6.34 15.32 -24.29
N LEU A 142 6.42 15.00 -22.99
CA LEU A 142 5.63 15.65 -21.94
C LEU A 142 6.16 17.01 -21.54
N ASN A 143 7.26 17.46 -22.14
CA ASN A 143 7.92 18.73 -21.82
C ASN A 143 8.16 18.90 -20.31
N VAL A 144 8.83 17.91 -19.70
CA VAL A 144 9.10 17.87 -18.26
C VAL A 144 10.16 18.89 -17.87
N THR A 145 9.89 19.64 -16.82
CA THR A 145 10.73 20.74 -16.31
C THR A 145 11.11 20.51 -14.83
N SER A 146 11.95 21.37 -14.29
CA SER A 146 12.31 21.37 -12.85
C SER A 146 11.11 21.64 -11.91
N ASP A 147 10.04 22.19 -12.45
CA ASP A 147 8.79 22.40 -11.68
C ASP A 147 7.96 21.11 -11.52
N ASP A 148 8.33 20.06 -12.21
CA ASP A 148 7.66 18.75 -12.16
C ASP A 148 8.44 17.80 -11.22
N ILE A 149 7.78 16.73 -10.76
CA ILE A 149 8.41 15.57 -10.14
C ILE A 149 8.02 14.30 -10.90
N VAL A 150 8.98 13.38 -11.09
CA VAL A 150 8.77 12.13 -11.82
C VAL A 150 8.83 10.95 -10.86
N PHE A 151 7.74 10.17 -10.80
CA PHE A 151 7.70 8.88 -10.12
C PHE A 151 7.83 7.78 -11.14
N PHE A 152 8.82 6.92 -10.98
CA PHE A 152 9.02 5.76 -11.82
C PHE A 152 8.60 4.51 -11.05
N VAL A 153 7.49 3.87 -11.45
CA VAL A 153 6.89 2.72 -10.76
C VAL A 153 7.21 1.43 -11.48
N SER A 154 7.79 0.47 -10.75
CA SER A 154 8.17 -0.83 -11.30
C SER A 154 8.01 -1.95 -10.27
N LEU A 155 6.86 -2.65 -10.30
CA LEU A 155 6.52 -3.67 -9.32
C LEU A 155 6.96 -5.09 -9.69
N PHE A 156 7.10 -5.40 -10.98
CA PHE A 156 7.10 -6.79 -11.47
C PHE A 156 8.38 -7.22 -12.18
N HIS A 157 9.44 -6.46 -12.13
CA HIS A 157 10.67 -6.74 -12.89
C HIS A 157 11.30 -8.12 -12.67
N SER A 158 11.07 -8.75 -11.51
CA SER A 158 11.74 -9.99 -11.17
C SER A 158 11.25 -11.23 -11.92
N ASN A 159 10.13 -11.17 -12.63
CA ASN A 159 9.46 -12.37 -13.14
C ASN A 159 9.46 -12.54 -14.68
N LEU A 160 9.97 -11.58 -15.45
CA LEU A 160 9.77 -11.58 -16.91
C LEU A 160 11.03 -11.56 -17.78
N GLY A 161 12.24 -11.76 -17.22
CA GLY A 161 13.47 -11.73 -18.02
C GLY A 161 13.84 -10.35 -18.60
N PHE A 162 13.12 -9.30 -18.20
CA PHE A 162 13.37 -7.91 -18.58
C PHE A 162 14.33 -7.18 -17.61
N GLU A 163 14.88 -7.91 -16.68
CA GLU A 163 15.50 -7.40 -15.46
C GLU A 163 16.73 -6.49 -15.68
N LEU A 164 17.44 -6.63 -16.77
CA LEU A 164 18.67 -5.87 -16.98
C LEU A 164 18.45 -4.59 -17.81
N GLY A 165 17.55 -4.61 -18.78
CA GLY A 165 17.35 -3.48 -19.68
C GLY A 165 16.70 -2.25 -19.03
N TYR A 166 15.71 -2.47 -18.17
CA TYR A 166 14.95 -1.37 -17.57
C TYR A 166 15.73 -0.63 -16.46
N LEU A 167 16.53 -1.34 -15.68
CA LEU A 167 17.30 -0.71 -14.63
C LEU A 167 18.41 0.18 -15.24
N ASP A 168 19.09 -0.29 -16.28
CA ASP A 168 20.12 0.48 -16.97
C ASP A 168 19.51 1.70 -17.69
N GLU A 169 18.31 1.54 -18.27
CA GLU A 169 17.55 2.66 -18.84
C GLU A 169 17.12 3.66 -17.77
N TYR A 170 16.71 3.16 -16.59
CA TYR A 170 16.34 4.02 -15.49
C TYR A 170 17.53 4.79 -14.92
N ILE A 171 18.69 4.17 -14.76
CA ILE A 171 19.92 4.84 -14.31
C ILE A 171 20.30 5.95 -15.30
N THR A 172 20.29 5.65 -16.61
CA THR A 172 20.53 6.65 -17.66
C THR A 172 19.50 7.79 -17.61
N LEU A 173 18.25 7.47 -17.29
CA LEU A 173 17.20 8.45 -17.13
C LEU A 173 17.45 9.33 -15.89
N MET A 174 17.82 8.74 -14.76
CA MET A 174 18.15 9.48 -13.53
C MET A 174 19.25 10.51 -13.77
N ASP A 175 20.36 10.09 -14.36
CA ASP A 175 21.48 11.01 -14.69
C ASP A 175 20.98 12.20 -15.52
N SER A 176 20.10 11.94 -16.47
CA SER A 176 19.53 12.99 -17.32
C SER A 176 18.55 13.89 -16.58
N LEU A 177 17.78 13.37 -15.64
CA LEU A 177 16.88 14.15 -14.79
C LEU A 177 17.67 15.02 -13.82
N GLU A 178 18.72 14.48 -13.20
CA GLU A 178 19.63 15.22 -12.32
C GLU A 178 20.33 16.36 -13.07
N GLN A 179 20.86 16.13 -14.26
CA GLN A 179 21.48 17.17 -15.11
C GLN A 179 20.50 18.31 -15.44
N ARG A 180 19.21 18.01 -15.52
CA ARG A 180 18.13 18.97 -15.77
C ARG A 180 17.53 19.56 -14.50
N ASN A 181 18.05 19.18 -13.34
CA ASN A 181 17.52 19.55 -12.02
C ASN A 181 16.04 19.18 -11.83
N ILE A 182 15.66 18.00 -12.32
CA ILE A 182 14.29 17.46 -12.19
C ILE A 182 14.26 16.45 -11.05
N GLU A 183 13.44 16.70 -10.06
CA GLU A 183 13.20 15.76 -8.96
C GLU A 183 12.56 14.47 -9.46
N HIS A 184 13.04 13.35 -8.95
CA HIS A 184 12.52 12.04 -9.31
C HIS A 184 12.59 11.04 -8.16
N ILE A 185 11.71 10.03 -8.18
CA ILE A 185 11.66 8.96 -7.19
C ILE A 185 11.38 7.64 -7.92
N TYR A 186 12.21 6.64 -7.66
CA TYR A 186 11.93 5.27 -8.07
C TYR A 186 11.09 4.57 -7.01
N ILE A 187 10.04 3.85 -7.44
CA ILE A 187 9.16 3.07 -6.57
C ILE A 187 9.12 1.63 -7.07
N GLY A 188 9.67 0.70 -6.29
CA GLY A 188 9.71 -0.70 -6.69
C GLY A 188 10.79 -1.51 -5.99
N LYS A 189 11.10 -2.69 -6.54
CA LYS A 189 12.17 -3.53 -6.01
C LYS A 189 13.53 -2.98 -6.39
N VAL A 190 14.37 -2.73 -5.40
CA VAL A 190 15.69 -2.12 -5.59
C VAL A 190 16.77 -3.20 -5.55
N ALA A 191 17.31 -3.56 -6.72
CA ALA A 191 18.41 -4.52 -6.82
C ALA A 191 19.79 -3.92 -6.50
N LYS A 192 19.99 -2.62 -6.78
CA LYS A 192 21.26 -1.92 -6.65
C LYS A 192 21.08 -0.58 -5.94
N LYS A 193 20.94 -0.61 -4.61
CA LYS A 193 20.67 0.58 -3.79
C LYS A 193 21.68 1.71 -3.94
N LYS A 194 22.95 1.38 -4.18
CA LYS A 194 24.04 2.37 -4.30
C LYS A 194 23.92 3.26 -5.55
N GLU A 195 23.22 2.79 -6.57
CA GLU A 195 23.08 3.52 -7.84
C GLU A 195 21.88 4.47 -7.85
N LEU A 196 21.01 4.40 -6.81
CA LEU A 196 19.77 5.17 -6.75
C LEU A 196 19.82 6.43 -5.85
N ASN A 197 20.99 6.75 -5.28
CA ASN A 197 21.23 8.00 -4.52
C ASN A 197 20.11 8.41 -3.55
N GLU A 198 19.54 7.45 -2.81
CA GLU A 198 18.42 7.67 -1.87
C GLU A 198 17.08 8.16 -2.49
N ASN A 199 17.02 8.33 -3.81
CA ASN A 199 15.80 8.71 -4.51
C ASN A 199 14.92 7.50 -4.84
N TYR A 200 14.63 6.65 -3.85
CA TYR A 200 13.79 5.47 -4.05
C TYR A 200 12.91 5.15 -2.86
N ILE A 201 11.79 4.52 -3.15
CA ILE A 201 10.92 3.85 -2.17
C ILE A 201 10.93 2.36 -2.51
N GLU A 202 11.49 1.55 -1.61
CA GLU A 202 11.63 0.12 -1.86
C GLU A 202 10.32 -0.61 -1.59
N ILE A 203 9.91 -1.44 -2.55
CA ILE A 203 8.81 -2.39 -2.43
C ILE A 203 9.39 -3.79 -2.62
N ASP A 204 9.74 -4.48 -1.52
CA ASP A 204 10.41 -5.79 -1.54
C ASP A 204 9.54 -6.93 -1.00
N GLU A 205 8.24 -6.78 -0.97
CA GLU A 205 7.32 -7.83 -0.55
C GLU A 205 7.38 -9.03 -1.51
N ARG A 206 7.27 -10.23 -0.94
CA ARG A 206 7.31 -11.48 -1.70
C ARG A 206 6.03 -11.73 -2.48
N CYS A 207 4.90 -11.35 -1.91
CA CYS A 207 3.58 -11.53 -2.50
C CYS A 207 3.22 -10.34 -3.40
N ILE A 208 2.66 -10.61 -4.57
CA ILE A 208 2.21 -9.58 -5.53
C ILE A 208 1.12 -8.69 -4.91
N ALA A 209 0.19 -9.28 -4.16
CA ALA A 209 -0.87 -8.52 -3.52
C ALA A 209 -0.32 -7.50 -2.51
N ASP A 210 0.72 -7.88 -1.75
CA ASP A 210 1.35 -7.00 -0.77
C ASP A 210 2.10 -5.85 -1.46
N ARG A 211 2.75 -6.12 -2.60
CA ARG A 211 3.40 -5.07 -3.42
C ARG A 211 2.39 -4.06 -3.93
N ILE A 212 1.26 -4.53 -4.47
CA ILE A 212 0.17 -3.67 -4.93
C ILE A 212 -0.38 -2.84 -3.77
N HIS A 213 -0.60 -3.48 -2.62
CA HIS A 213 -1.08 -2.79 -1.43
C HIS A 213 -0.11 -1.69 -0.97
N HIS A 214 1.19 -2.01 -0.90
CA HIS A 214 2.22 -1.03 -0.52
C HIS A 214 2.28 0.15 -1.51
N LEU A 215 2.21 -0.13 -2.82
CA LEU A 215 2.12 0.92 -3.83
C LEU A 215 0.89 1.82 -3.62
N CYS A 216 -0.27 1.23 -3.39
CA CYS A 216 -1.49 1.99 -3.12
C CYS A 216 -1.34 2.87 -1.88
N MET A 217 -0.73 2.37 -0.80
CA MET A 217 -0.44 3.16 0.40
C MET A 217 0.47 4.38 0.13
N ILE A 218 1.50 4.21 -0.71
CA ILE A 218 2.37 5.33 -1.11
C ILE A 218 1.54 6.42 -1.79
N PHE A 219 0.65 6.03 -2.72
CA PHE A 219 -0.18 7.01 -3.44
C PHE A 219 -1.30 7.59 -2.58
N GLU A 220 -1.81 6.88 -1.60
CA GLU A 220 -2.70 7.43 -0.56
C GLU A 220 -1.99 8.49 0.29
N ASN A 221 -0.72 8.27 0.62
CA ASN A 221 0.10 9.28 1.28
C ASN A 221 0.32 10.51 0.39
N VAL A 222 0.64 10.31 -0.88
CA VAL A 222 0.75 11.41 -1.86
C VAL A 222 -0.56 12.19 -1.94
N TYR A 223 -1.71 11.52 -2.00
CA TYR A 223 -3.02 12.16 -1.98
C TYR A 223 -3.23 12.96 -0.70
N GLY A 224 -2.96 12.39 0.46
CA GLY A 224 -3.09 13.08 1.75
C GLY A 224 -2.20 14.33 1.83
N ILE A 225 -1.00 14.30 1.25
CA ILE A 225 -0.11 15.45 1.11
C ILE A 225 -0.80 16.54 0.26
N LEU A 226 -1.33 16.17 -0.90
CA LEU A 226 -1.94 17.10 -1.85
C LEU A 226 -3.26 17.70 -1.34
N ASP A 227 -4.03 16.93 -0.58
CA ASP A 227 -5.30 17.37 0.01
C ASP A 227 -5.08 18.36 1.15
N ASN A 228 -4.04 18.17 1.98
CA ASN A 228 -3.69 19.07 3.08
C ASN A 228 -3.11 20.42 2.61
N VAL A 229 -2.63 20.54 1.38
CA VAL A 229 -2.25 21.85 0.79
C VAL A 229 -3.48 22.76 0.60
N GLN A 230 -4.69 22.21 0.79
CA GLN A 230 -5.94 22.98 0.63
C GLN A 230 -6.35 23.77 1.90
N MET A 231 -5.71 23.54 3.04
CA MET A 231 -5.96 24.30 4.27
C MET A 231 -4.96 25.43 4.45
#